data_7cf06cf8e317f7be86350f1e21193618
#
_entry.id   7cf06cf8e317f7be86350f1e21193618
#
_cell.length_a   1.000
_cell.length_b   1.000
_cell.length_c   1.000
_cell.angle_alpha   90.00
_cell.angle_beta   90.00
_cell.angle_gamma   90.00
#
_symmetry.space_group_name_H-M   'P 1'
#
loop_
_entity.id
_entity.type
_entity.pdbx_description
1 polymer ?
#
loop_
_entity_poly.entity_id
_entity_poly.type
_entity_poly.pdbx_seq_one_letter_code
_entity_poly.pdbx_strand_id
1 'polypeptide(L)'
;ERLPLTVTMGELNGNEKFFYLADPLPSAPERPGIIQAGDLMLYGPDCLVLFYESFASSYSYTRLGRVADPEGLADALGGGNVEVTFQMRSQEEAPGVAADHRTLVAYFSVTGTTKALAEYASDILNADLYEILPEVPYIADDLNYNSSSSRANQEQSSASARPAISGSVSNMEDYDVVILGYPIWHGQAPKVISTFLESYDFTGKTIVPFCTSHSSEIGSSDATLHASAGGADWRRGIRFAKGTARETVEEWIGGLDLQTDAVPVFDFETKTVTLSSGYEMPINGLGTYSLTGETCVNSVSAALERGVRLIDTAHIYGNEAEVGQAVRESGIPREEIFVITKLYPNQFTSAEDAIDEALQKLDIGYIDLMLLHHPGANDVEAYRAMERAVAAGKVRSIGLSNWYVEELKEFLPQVTIPPALVQNEIHPYYQENDVIPYIQSLGIVVQGWYPLGGRGHTAELLGDEVISAVAAAHGKSPAQVILRWNLQKGVVVIPGSSNHDHIQENTELYDFELTDVEMAQINALDREEKHDWY
;
A
#
# COMPACT_ATOMS: atom_id res chain seq x y z
N GLU A 1 10.43 5.00 -30.47
CA GLU A 1 11.86 4.58 -30.48
C GLU A 1 12.87 5.75 -30.45
N ARG A 2 12.49 6.98 -30.09
CA ARG A 2 13.40 8.14 -30.10
C ARG A 2 13.19 9.08 -28.90
N LEU A 3 12.83 8.56 -27.76
CA LEU A 3 12.88 9.30 -26.53
C LEU A 3 14.19 9.00 -25.78
N PRO A 4 14.82 9.98 -25.12
CA PRO A 4 14.33 11.35 -24.94
C PRO A 4 14.38 12.20 -26.23
N LEU A 5 13.37 13.05 -26.42
CA LEU A 5 13.28 13.99 -27.54
C LEU A 5 13.21 15.43 -26.98
N THR A 6 14.27 16.23 -27.16
CA THR A 6 14.26 17.65 -26.79
C THR A 6 14.04 18.49 -28.04
N VAL A 7 13.03 19.35 -28.02
CA VAL A 7 12.64 20.20 -29.14
C VAL A 7 12.33 21.61 -28.68
N THR A 8 12.59 22.58 -29.55
CA THR A 8 12.14 23.95 -29.34
C THR A 8 10.79 24.11 -29.99
N MET A 9 9.74 24.13 -29.19
CA MET A 9 8.36 24.32 -29.65
C MET A 9 8.06 25.82 -29.88
N GLY A 10 7.47 26.13 -31.00
CA GLY A 10 7.01 27.49 -31.34
C GLY A 10 5.65 27.80 -30.73
N GLU A 11 5.35 29.09 -30.57
CA GLU A 11 4.05 29.57 -30.12
C GLU A 11 3.08 29.74 -31.30
N LEU A 12 1.83 29.31 -31.12
CA LEU A 12 0.77 29.56 -32.11
C LEU A 12 -0.55 29.92 -31.41
N ASN A 13 -1.18 30.99 -31.86
CA ASN A 13 -2.49 31.46 -31.42
C ASN A 13 -2.66 31.81 -29.92
N GLY A 14 -1.63 31.75 -29.11
CA GLY A 14 -1.72 32.02 -27.66
C GLY A 14 -2.42 30.92 -26.85
N ASN A 15 -2.49 29.69 -27.38
CA ASN A 15 -3.16 28.55 -26.74
C ASN A 15 -2.47 27.21 -26.98
N GLU A 16 -1.42 27.18 -27.82
CA GLU A 16 -0.74 25.95 -28.22
C GLU A 16 0.74 26.15 -28.54
N LYS A 17 1.55 25.13 -28.21
CA LYS A 17 2.93 25.00 -28.67
C LYS A 17 3.01 23.92 -29.74
N PHE A 18 3.79 24.17 -30.79
CA PHE A 18 3.93 23.21 -31.87
C PHE A 18 5.37 22.96 -32.29
N PHE A 19 5.61 21.78 -32.85
CA PHE A 19 6.89 21.40 -33.45
C PHE A 19 6.67 20.40 -34.60
N TYR A 20 7.40 20.57 -35.71
CA TYR A 20 7.37 19.60 -36.81
C TYR A 20 8.43 18.53 -36.64
N LEU A 21 7.97 17.28 -36.54
CA LEU A 21 8.83 16.11 -36.46
C LEU A 21 9.54 15.85 -37.78
N ALA A 22 10.78 15.37 -37.75
CA ALA A 22 11.53 15.03 -38.95
C ALA A 22 10.97 13.82 -39.70
N ASP A 23 10.40 12.85 -38.95
CA ASP A 23 9.76 11.66 -39.49
C ASP A 23 8.27 11.64 -39.08
N PRO A 24 7.37 11.24 -39.97
CA PRO A 24 5.96 11.17 -39.68
C PRO A 24 5.63 10.06 -38.70
N LEU A 25 4.59 10.29 -37.87
CA LEU A 25 4.04 9.30 -36.97
C LEU A 25 2.76 8.66 -37.55
N PRO A 26 2.40 7.43 -37.14
CA PRO A 26 1.08 6.88 -37.46
C PRO A 26 -0.01 7.84 -37.01
N SER A 27 -0.99 8.10 -37.88
CA SER A 27 -2.04 9.08 -37.61
C SER A 27 -3.43 8.49 -37.82
N ALA A 28 -4.34 8.74 -36.85
CA ALA A 28 -5.77 8.44 -36.92
C ALA A 28 -6.56 9.68 -36.51
N PRO A 29 -6.73 10.66 -37.45
CA PRO A 29 -7.25 11.97 -37.10
C PRO A 29 -8.76 11.93 -36.84
N GLU A 30 -9.15 12.47 -35.69
CA GLU A 30 -10.54 12.68 -35.25
C GLU A 30 -10.80 14.14 -34.94
N ARG A 31 -12.07 14.55 -34.90
CA ARG A 31 -12.47 15.89 -34.48
C ARG A 31 -12.74 15.88 -32.96
N PRO A 32 -11.89 16.50 -32.15
CA PRO A 32 -12.06 16.46 -30.69
C PRO A 32 -13.27 17.28 -30.20
N GLY A 33 -13.75 18.22 -31.00
CA GLY A 33 -14.81 19.17 -30.64
C GLY A 33 -14.31 20.22 -29.64
N ILE A 34 -13.94 19.80 -28.44
CA ILE A 34 -13.28 20.63 -27.42
C ILE A 34 -11.87 20.06 -27.17
N ILE A 35 -10.88 20.94 -27.30
CA ILE A 35 -9.49 20.67 -26.86
C ILE A 35 -9.37 21.17 -25.43
N GLN A 36 -8.67 20.44 -24.60
CA GLN A 36 -8.44 20.81 -23.21
C GLN A 36 -6.97 21.15 -22.96
N ALA A 37 -6.71 22.00 -21.98
CA ALA A 37 -5.35 22.26 -21.53
C ALA A 37 -4.66 20.95 -21.13
N GLY A 38 -3.42 20.78 -21.58
CA GLY A 38 -2.65 19.56 -21.39
C GLY A 38 -2.78 18.54 -22.52
N ASP A 39 -3.71 18.67 -23.46
CA ASP A 39 -3.82 17.74 -24.58
C ASP A 39 -2.55 17.79 -25.46
N LEU A 40 -1.95 16.62 -25.72
CA LEU A 40 -0.86 16.43 -26.67
C LEU A 40 -1.40 15.71 -27.90
N MET A 41 -1.32 16.35 -29.04
CA MET A 41 -1.95 15.85 -30.27
C MET A 41 -1.00 15.97 -31.47
N LEU A 42 -1.33 15.25 -32.54
CA LEU A 42 -0.67 15.36 -33.82
C LEU A 42 -1.62 16.00 -34.84
N TYR A 43 -1.22 17.10 -35.41
CA TYR A 43 -1.92 17.72 -36.54
C TYR A 43 -1.24 17.27 -37.85
N GLY A 44 -1.99 16.59 -38.72
CA GLY A 44 -1.37 15.89 -39.83
C GLY A 44 -0.49 14.74 -39.39
N PRO A 45 0.53 14.32 -40.19
CA PRO A 45 1.39 13.21 -39.83
C PRO A 45 2.63 13.59 -39.00
N ASP A 46 2.97 14.87 -38.88
CA ASP A 46 4.28 15.32 -38.41
C ASP A 46 4.25 16.56 -37.48
N CYS A 47 3.12 17.25 -37.33
CA CYS A 47 3.04 18.43 -36.47
C CYS A 47 2.58 18.02 -35.06
N LEU A 48 3.51 17.97 -34.11
CA LEU A 48 3.26 17.75 -32.71
C LEU A 48 2.73 19.03 -32.06
N VAL A 49 1.61 18.98 -31.35
CA VAL A 49 0.95 20.13 -30.72
C VAL A 49 0.65 19.83 -29.27
N LEU A 50 1.13 20.70 -28.37
CA LEU A 50 0.81 20.70 -26.95
C LEU A 50 -0.09 21.89 -26.63
N PHE A 51 -1.31 21.63 -26.22
CA PHE A 51 -2.29 22.67 -25.88
C PHE A 51 -2.18 23.03 -24.38
N TYR A 52 -2.13 24.34 -24.09
CA TYR A 52 -2.09 24.83 -22.71
C TYR A 52 -3.31 25.68 -22.32
N GLU A 53 -4.27 25.83 -23.27
CA GLU A 53 -5.57 26.46 -23.04
C GLU A 53 -6.68 25.57 -23.60
N SER A 54 -7.88 25.66 -23.00
CA SER A 54 -9.05 24.89 -23.45
C SER A 54 -9.91 25.70 -24.39
N PHE A 55 -10.25 25.16 -25.56
CA PHE A 55 -11.10 25.84 -26.55
C PHE A 55 -11.80 24.88 -27.50
N ALA A 56 -12.81 25.35 -28.21
CA ALA A 56 -13.50 24.56 -29.24
C ALA A 56 -12.72 24.58 -30.56
N SER A 57 -12.48 23.41 -31.16
CA SER A 57 -11.77 23.26 -32.42
C SER A 57 -12.59 22.48 -33.44
N SER A 58 -12.53 22.96 -34.71
CA SER A 58 -13.12 22.26 -35.87
C SER A 58 -12.10 21.43 -36.65
N TYR A 59 -10.83 21.51 -36.29
CA TYR A 59 -9.75 20.73 -36.91
C TYR A 59 -9.76 19.29 -36.46
N SER A 60 -9.09 18.44 -37.25
CA SER A 60 -8.91 17.02 -36.90
C SER A 60 -7.48 16.79 -36.45
N TYR A 61 -7.34 16.07 -35.36
CA TYR A 61 -6.07 15.72 -34.73
C TYR A 61 -6.03 14.24 -34.38
N THR A 62 -4.84 13.66 -34.33
CA THR A 62 -4.60 12.35 -33.67
C THR A 62 -4.19 12.62 -32.25
N ARG A 63 -4.93 12.10 -31.27
CA ARG A 63 -4.58 12.23 -29.85
C ARG A 63 -3.38 11.33 -29.54
N LEU A 64 -2.33 11.89 -28.94
CA LEU A 64 -1.13 11.17 -28.50
C LEU A 64 -1.13 10.94 -26.98
N GLY A 65 -1.70 11.89 -26.23
CA GLY A 65 -1.74 11.82 -24.78
C GLY A 65 -2.22 13.12 -24.17
N ARG A 66 -2.03 13.24 -22.84
CA ARG A 66 -2.38 14.44 -22.09
C ARG A 66 -1.41 14.61 -20.91
N VAL A 67 -1.10 15.87 -20.58
CA VAL A 67 -0.39 16.21 -19.34
C VAL A 67 -1.30 15.87 -18.15
N ALA A 68 -0.81 15.09 -17.21
CA ALA A 68 -1.59 14.60 -16.07
C ALA A 68 -2.09 15.74 -15.17
N ASP A 69 -1.23 16.73 -14.90
CA ASP A 69 -1.57 17.95 -14.18
C ASP A 69 -1.28 19.17 -15.05
N PRO A 70 -2.28 19.75 -15.70
CA PRO A 70 -2.12 20.92 -16.54
C PRO A 70 -2.15 22.26 -15.76
N GLU A 71 -2.33 22.27 -14.45
CA GLU A 71 -2.28 23.48 -13.63
C GLU A 71 -0.90 24.13 -13.70
N GLY A 72 -0.84 25.41 -14.03
CA GLY A 72 0.43 26.13 -14.24
C GLY A 72 1.13 25.85 -15.57
N LEU A 73 0.59 24.98 -16.45
CA LEU A 73 1.21 24.63 -17.73
C LEU A 73 1.40 25.86 -18.64
N ALA A 74 0.43 26.76 -18.68
CA ALA A 74 0.51 28.00 -19.45
C ALA A 74 1.66 28.91 -18.97
N ASP A 75 1.83 29.03 -17.66
CA ASP A 75 2.93 29.81 -17.05
C ASP A 75 4.29 29.15 -17.32
N ALA A 76 4.39 27.83 -17.22
CA ALA A 76 5.60 27.07 -17.48
C ALA A 76 6.07 27.16 -18.95
N LEU A 77 5.12 27.12 -19.89
CA LEU A 77 5.41 27.21 -21.32
C LEU A 77 5.67 28.64 -21.78
N GLY A 78 5.14 29.64 -21.09
CA GLY A 78 5.32 31.07 -21.40
C GLY A 78 4.81 31.51 -22.79
N GLY A 79 4.94 32.81 -23.10
CA GLY A 79 4.42 33.43 -24.32
C GLY A 79 5.42 33.46 -25.49
N GLY A 80 6.29 32.50 -25.66
CA GLY A 80 7.29 32.48 -26.75
C GLY A 80 7.73 31.05 -27.08
N ASN A 81 8.84 30.91 -27.80
CA ASN A 81 9.42 29.60 -28.04
C ASN A 81 9.93 29.01 -26.70
N VAL A 82 9.70 27.75 -26.50
CA VAL A 82 10.09 27.02 -25.28
C VAL A 82 10.77 25.70 -25.65
N GLU A 83 11.82 25.35 -24.91
CA GLU A 83 12.44 24.02 -25.03
C GLU A 83 11.66 23.01 -24.18
N VAL A 84 11.18 21.96 -24.83
CA VAL A 84 10.42 20.87 -24.20
C VAL A 84 11.14 19.56 -24.44
N THR A 85 11.39 18.81 -23.37
CA THR A 85 11.95 17.47 -23.46
C THR A 85 10.86 16.44 -23.19
N PHE A 86 10.58 15.63 -24.18
CA PHE A 86 9.75 14.42 -24.05
C PHE A 86 10.68 13.26 -23.75
N GLN A 87 10.50 12.61 -22.62
CA GLN A 87 11.29 11.44 -22.26
C GLN A 87 10.39 10.38 -21.64
N MET A 88 10.75 9.12 -21.86
CA MET A 88 10.16 8.06 -21.03
C MET A 88 10.66 8.29 -19.60
N ARG A 89 9.77 8.23 -18.63
CA ARG A 89 10.19 8.22 -17.23
C ARG A 89 11.03 6.97 -17.04
N SER A 90 12.36 7.11 -17.01
CA SER A 90 13.21 6.05 -16.50
C SER A 90 12.87 5.88 -15.03
N GLN A 91 12.71 4.64 -14.59
CA GLN A 91 12.71 4.32 -13.17
C GLN A 91 14.11 4.66 -12.61
N GLU A 92 14.38 5.93 -12.41
CA GLU A 92 15.41 6.45 -11.53
C GLU A 92 14.71 7.36 -10.53
N GLU A 93 14.74 6.90 -9.32
CA GLU A 93 14.32 7.42 -8.06
C GLU A 93 14.14 8.94 -7.98
N ALA A 94 12.88 9.35 -7.75
CA ALA A 94 12.60 10.57 -7.01
C ALA A 94 12.55 10.21 -5.52
N PRO A 95 13.08 11.04 -4.61
CA PRO A 95 13.14 10.71 -3.19
C PRO A 95 11.75 10.60 -2.59
N GLY A 96 11.45 9.45 -2.01
CA GLY A 96 10.45 9.25 -0.98
C GLY A 96 9.00 9.52 -1.37
N VAL A 97 8.43 8.72 -2.28
CA VAL A 97 6.99 8.49 -2.34
C VAL A 97 6.78 7.00 -2.09
N ALA A 98 5.94 6.68 -1.11
CA ALA A 98 5.52 5.34 -0.77
C ALA A 98 5.26 4.52 -2.04
N ALA A 99 5.56 3.22 -2.02
CA ALA A 99 5.31 2.28 -3.11
C ALA A 99 3.88 2.50 -3.65
N ASP A 100 3.79 3.13 -4.81
CA ASP A 100 2.53 3.47 -5.44
C ASP A 100 1.95 2.13 -5.92
N HIS A 101 0.89 1.66 -5.25
CA HIS A 101 0.18 0.45 -5.65
C HIS A 101 -0.35 0.64 -7.05
N ARG A 102 0.23 -0.07 -8.03
CA ARG A 102 -0.24 0.03 -9.39
C ARG A 102 -1.60 -0.65 -9.51
N THR A 103 -2.59 0.16 -9.81
CA THR A 103 -3.96 -0.30 -10.08
C THR A 103 -4.19 -0.38 -11.57
N LEU A 104 -4.76 -1.50 -12.02
CA LEU A 104 -5.25 -1.68 -13.37
C LEU A 104 -6.78 -1.63 -13.36
N VAL A 105 -7.37 -0.82 -14.20
CA VAL A 105 -8.80 -0.90 -14.51
C VAL A 105 -8.97 -1.67 -15.81
N ALA A 106 -9.28 -2.97 -15.72
CA ALA A 106 -9.54 -3.83 -16.87
C ALA A 106 -11.05 -3.94 -17.12
N TYR A 107 -11.51 -3.73 -18.36
CA TYR A 107 -12.93 -3.80 -18.65
C TYR A 107 -13.25 -4.38 -20.02
N PHE A 108 -14.46 -4.94 -20.12
CA PHE A 108 -15.07 -5.31 -21.39
C PHE A 108 -16.38 -4.53 -21.62
N SER A 109 -16.55 -3.92 -22.79
CA SER A 109 -17.74 -3.13 -23.12
C SER A 109 -18.05 -3.18 -24.60
N VAL A 110 -19.27 -3.59 -24.98
CA VAL A 110 -19.72 -3.56 -26.39
C VAL A 110 -20.50 -2.27 -26.68
N THR A 111 -21.27 -1.78 -25.71
CA THR A 111 -22.20 -0.65 -25.90
C THR A 111 -21.69 0.66 -25.27
N GLY A 112 -20.47 0.68 -24.74
CA GLY A 112 -19.87 1.84 -24.10
C GLY A 112 -20.30 2.08 -22.64
N THR A 113 -21.30 1.36 -22.11
CA THR A 113 -21.79 1.62 -20.74
C THR A 113 -20.75 1.27 -19.69
N THR A 114 -20.13 0.09 -19.77
CA THR A 114 -19.06 -0.32 -18.85
C THR A 114 -17.81 0.53 -19.05
N LYS A 115 -17.49 0.88 -20.30
CA LYS A 115 -16.35 1.73 -20.65
C LYS A 115 -16.39 3.07 -19.91
N ALA A 116 -17.51 3.79 -19.97
CA ALA A 116 -17.63 5.10 -19.31
C ALA A 116 -17.37 5.03 -17.79
N LEU A 117 -17.79 3.96 -17.13
CA LEU A 117 -17.56 3.76 -15.69
C LEU A 117 -16.11 3.33 -15.40
N ALA A 118 -15.52 2.53 -16.29
CA ALA A 118 -14.10 2.17 -16.19
C ALA A 118 -13.18 3.40 -16.37
N GLU A 119 -13.54 4.30 -17.29
CA GLU A 119 -12.86 5.59 -17.46
C GLU A 119 -12.96 6.45 -16.20
N TYR A 120 -14.13 6.54 -15.55
CA TYR A 120 -14.27 7.24 -14.28
C TYR A 120 -13.40 6.59 -13.18
N ALA A 121 -13.42 5.27 -13.07
CA ALA A 121 -12.62 4.56 -12.07
C ALA A 121 -11.11 4.76 -12.30
N SER A 122 -10.65 4.69 -13.55
CA SER A 122 -9.27 4.93 -13.92
C SER A 122 -8.82 6.36 -13.57
N ASP A 123 -9.64 7.36 -13.90
CA ASP A 123 -9.36 8.76 -13.58
C ASP A 123 -9.31 9.02 -12.05
N ILE A 124 -10.28 8.46 -11.29
CA ILE A 124 -10.36 8.65 -9.83
C ILE A 124 -9.16 8.00 -9.12
N LEU A 125 -8.74 6.83 -9.58
CA LEU A 125 -7.64 6.06 -9.00
C LEU A 125 -6.26 6.43 -9.58
N ASN A 126 -6.21 7.33 -10.57
CA ASN A 126 -5.01 7.56 -11.38
C ASN A 126 -4.38 6.23 -11.88
N ALA A 127 -5.24 5.31 -12.34
CA ALA A 127 -4.90 3.92 -12.66
C ALA A 127 -4.77 3.71 -14.17
N ASP A 128 -3.97 2.72 -14.56
CA ASP A 128 -3.89 2.29 -15.95
C ASP A 128 -5.22 1.69 -16.43
N LEU A 129 -5.62 2.00 -17.65
CA LEU A 129 -6.88 1.54 -18.24
C LEU A 129 -6.62 0.52 -19.35
N TYR A 130 -7.27 -0.66 -19.28
CA TYR A 130 -7.14 -1.71 -20.28
C TYR A 130 -8.50 -2.19 -20.78
N GLU A 131 -8.76 -2.07 -22.08
CA GLU A 131 -9.95 -2.63 -22.72
C GLU A 131 -9.69 -4.09 -23.15
N ILE A 132 -10.47 -5.01 -22.60
CA ILE A 132 -10.45 -6.42 -23.00
C ILE A 132 -11.16 -6.52 -24.37
N LEU A 133 -10.40 -6.67 -25.43
CA LEU A 133 -10.90 -6.71 -26.79
C LEU A 133 -11.02 -8.16 -27.29
N PRO A 134 -12.21 -8.64 -27.67
CA PRO A 134 -12.35 -9.89 -28.38
C PRO A 134 -11.61 -9.86 -29.73
N GLU A 135 -10.93 -10.95 -30.10
CA GLU A 135 -10.28 -11.06 -31.41
C GLU A 135 -11.29 -10.86 -32.56
N VAL A 136 -12.50 -11.37 -32.39
CA VAL A 136 -13.64 -11.09 -33.27
C VAL A 136 -14.62 -10.19 -32.53
N PRO A 137 -14.76 -8.92 -32.92
CA PRO A 137 -15.70 -7.99 -32.26
C PRO A 137 -17.14 -8.50 -32.26
N TYR A 138 -17.90 -8.20 -31.21
CA TYR A 138 -19.34 -8.48 -31.17
C TYR A 138 -20.11 -7.43 -31.95
N ILE A 139 -21.04 -7.88 -32.80
CA ILE A 139 -21.99 -7.03 -33.52
C ILE A 139 -23.38 -7.11 -32.88
N ALA A 140 -24.32 -6.25 -33.28
CA ALA A 140 -25.66 -6.18 -32.70
C ALA A 140 -26.42 -7.52 -32.75
N ASP A 141 -26.25 -8.30 -33.82
CA ASP A 141 -26.89 -9.61 -33.98
C ASP A 141 -26.33 -10.65 -33.00
N ASP A 142 -25.05 -10.53 -32.63
CA ASP A 142 -24.40 -11.40 -31.64
C ASP A 142 -24.98 -11.21 -30.24
N LEU A 143 -25.59 -10.06 -29.97
CA LEU A 143 -26.19 -9.70 -28.68
C LEU A 143 -27.71 -9.91 -28.62
N ASN A 144 -28.30 -10.54 -29.63
CA ASN A 144 -29.74 -10.76 -29.68
C ASN A 144 -30.16 -11.83 -28.68
N TYR A 145 -30.66 -11.43 -27.52
CA TYR A 145 -31.14 -12.31 -26.44
C TYR A 145 -32.27 -13.27 -26.87
N ASN A 146 -33.06 -12.90 -27.88
CA ASN A 146 -34.18 -13.69 -28.35
C ASN A 146 -33.78 -14.78 -29.35
N SER A 147 -32.54 -14.78 -29.80
CA SER A 147 -32.01 -15.79 -30.74
C SER A 147 -31.08 -16.76 -30.04
N SER A 148 -31.50 -18.03 -29.89
CA SER A 148 -30.63 -19.06 -29.34
C SER A 148 -29.36 -19.32 -30.17
N SER A 149 -29.33 -18.84 -31.41
CA SER A 149 -28.18 -18.93 -32.30
C SER A 149 -27.26 -17.69 -32.24
N SER A 150 -27.61 -16.67 -31.47
CA SER A 150 -26.68 -15.52 -31.29
C SER A 150 -25.41 -15.96 -30.56
N ARG A 151 -24.31 -15.33 -30.89
CA ARG A 151 -22.99 -15.68 -30.36
C ARG A 151 -22.96 -15.58 -28.83
N ALA A 152 -23.49 -14.50 -28.26
CA ALA A 152 -23.54 -14.34 -26.82
C ALA A 152 -24.33 -15.46 -26.12
N ASN A 153 -25.49 -15.89 -26.70
CA ASN A 153 -26.28 -16.99 -26.15
C ASN A 153 -25.55 -18.33 -26.23
N GLN A 154 -24.85 -18.60 -27.34
CA GLN A 154 -24.07 -19.82 -27.50
C GLN A 154 -22.89 -19.88 -26.52
N GLU A 155 -22.14 -18.79 -26.39
CA GLU A 155 -21.02 -18.69 -25.46
C GLU A 155 -21.48 -18.83 -23.99
N GLN A 156 -22.54 -18.12 -23.59
CA GLN A 156 -23.05 -18.19 -22.21
C GLN A 156 -23.65 -19.57 -21.87
N SER A 157 -24.16 -20.32 -22.84
CA SER A 157 -24.65 -21.68 -22.60
C SER A 157 -23.54 -22.73 -22.43
N SER A 158 -22.31 -22.39 -22.76
CA SER A 158 -21.14 -23.27 -22.65
C SER A 158 -20.24 -22.86 -21.48
N ALA A 159 -20.10 -23.73 -20.48
CA ALA A 159 -19.21 -23.47 -19.34
C ALA A 159 -17.71 -23.37 -19.76
N SER A 160 -17.33 -24.03 -20.84
CA SER A 160 -15.95 -24.08 -21.35
C SER A 160 -15.67 -23.07 -22.47
N ALA A 161 -16.63 -22.23 -22.85
CA ALA A 161 -16.39 -21.22 -23.88
C ALA A 161 -15.30 -20.23 -23.41
N ARG A 162 -14.31 -20.01 -24.29
CA ARG A 162 -13.21 -19.05 -24.07
C ARG A 162 -13.01 -18.30 -25.39
N PRO A 163 -13.80 -17.24 -25.66
CA PRO A 163 -13.59 -16.39 -26.82
C PRO A 163 -12.18 -15.79 -26.79
N ALA A 164 -11.46 -15.88 -27.89
CA ALA A 164 -10.11 -15.32 -27.98
C ALA A 164 -10.13 -13.80 -27.82
N ILE A 165 -9.11 -13.26 -27.17
CA ILE A 165 -8.90 -11.81 -26.96
C ILE A 165 -7.68 -11.32 -27.74
N SER A 166 -7.69 -10.06 -28.15
CA SER A 166 -6.59 -9.38 -28.82
C SER A 166 -5.81 -8.52 -27.84
N GLY A 167 -4.50 -8.46 -28.01
CA GLY A 167 -3.62 -7.70 -27.13
C GLY A 167 -3.34 -8.41 -25.81
N SER A 168 -2.51 -7.79 -25.02
CA SER A 168 -2.15 -8.27 -23.67
C SER A 168 -1.74 -7.10 -22.79
N VAL A 169 -1.87 -7.24 -21.47
CA VAL A 169 -1.22 -6.40 -20.49
C VAL A 169 0.23 -6.86 -20.39
N SER A 170 1.19 -6.01 -20.73
CA SER A 170 2.60 -6.40 -20.91
C SER A 170 3.35 -6.63 -19.58
N ASN A 171 2.82 -6.18 -18.46
CA ASN A 171 3.46 -6.24 -17.15
C ASN A 171 2.38 -6.40 -16.07
N MET A 172 1.57 -7.47 -16.17
CA MET A 172 0.52 -7.77 -15.19
C MET A 172 1.10 -7.98 -13.78
N GLU A 173 2.35 -8.39 -13.67
CA GLU A 173 3.08 -8.56 -12.42
C GLU A 173 3.22 -7.27 -11.62
N ASP A 174 3.27 -6.11 -12.29
CA ASP A 174 3.43 -4.80 -11.64
C ASP A 174 2.14 -4.27 -10.97
N TYR A 175 0.99 -4.92 -11.20
CA TYR A 175 -0.28 -4.49 -10.62
C TYR A 175 -0.64 -5.32 -9.40
N ASP A 176 -1.03 -4.64 -8.33
CA ASP A 176 -1.51 -5.25 -7.08
C ASP A 176 -3.02 -5.31 -7.03
N VAL A 177 -3.69 -4.32 -7.65
CA VAL A 177 -5.16 -4.21 -7.70
C VAL A 177 -5.64 -4.24 -9.14
N VAL A 178 -6.69 -5.02 -9.38
CA VAL A 178 -7.40 -5.03 -10.66
C VAL A 178 -8.89 -4.71 -10.43
N ILE A 179 -9.30 -3.53 -10.86
CA ILE A 179 -10.73 -3.18 -10.96
C ILE A 179 -11.27 -3.80 -12.24
N LEU A 180 -12.20 -4.77 -12.12
CA LEU A 180 -12.66 -5.57 -13.25
C LEU A 180 -14.08 -5.22 -13.64
N GLY A 181 -14.26 -4.53 -14.78
CA GLY A 181 -15.56 -4.07 -15.27
C GLY A 181 -16.15 -4.94 -16.39
N TYR A 182 -17.42 -5.34 -16.25
CA TYR A 182 -18.11 -6.13 -17.31
C TYR A 182 -19.63 -5.92 -17.33
N PRO A 183 -20.29 -6.10 -18.49
CA PRO A 183 -21.75 -6.15 -18.56
C PRO A 183 -22.27 -7.52 -18.07
N ILE A 184 -23.49 -7.57 -17.55
CA ILE A 184 -24.15 -8.85 -17.26
C ILE A 184 -24.87 -9.37 -18.50
N TRP A 185 -24.49 -10.58 -18.93
CA TRP A 185 -25.16 -11.35 -19.97
C TRP A 185 -25.75 -12.63 -19.40
N HIS A 186 -27.09 -12.79 -19.48
CA HIS A 186 -27.79 -13.95 -18.92
C HIS A 186 -27.46 -14.23 -17.44
N GLY A 187 -27.34 -13.18 -16.64
CA GLY A 187 -27.03 -13.29 -15.21
C GLY A 187 -25.57 -13.63 -14.88
N GLN A 188 -24.69 -13.65 -15.88
CA GLN A 188 -23.28 -14.00 -15.72
C GLN A 188 -22.37 -12.96 -16.40
N ALA A 189 -21.09 -12.99 -16.07
CA ALA A 189 -20.05 -12.26 -16.82
C ALA A 189 -19.89 -12.88 -18.24
N PRO A 190 -19.60 -12.07 -19.27
CA PRO A 190 -19.25 -12.59 -20.59
C PRO A 190 -18.03 -13.50 -20.55
N LYS A 191 -18.03 -14.57 -21.34
CA LYS A 191 -16.96 -15.59 -21.32
C LYS A 191 -15.57 -15.05 -21.68
N VAL A 192 -15.49 -13.92 -22.38
CA VAL A 192 -14.23 -13.21 -22.66
C VAL A 192 -13.52 -12.77 -21.37
N ILE A 193 -14.24 -12.53 -20.28
CA ILE A 193 -13.68 -12.19 -18.97
C ILE A 193 -12.92 -13.41 -18.40
N SER A 194 -13.49 -14.60 -18.47
CA SER A 194 -12.76 -15.82 -18.08
C SER A 194 -11.49 -16.03 -18.91
N THR A 195 -11.52 -15.74 -20.21
CA THR A 195 -10.32 -15.80 -21.07
C THR A 195 -9.25 -14.83 -20.58
N PHE A 196 -9.61 -13.60 -20.25
CA PHE A 196 -8.69 -12.60 -19.71
C PHE A 196 -8.07 -13.07 -18.38
N LEU A 197 -8.90 -13.50 -17.44
CA LEU A 197 -8.44 -13.96 -16.14
C LEU A 197 -7.52 -15.19 -16.21
N GLU A 198 -7.78 -16.10 -17.13
CA GLU A 198 -6.96 -17.30 -17.34
C GLU A 198 -5.66 -17.04 -18.11
N SER A 199 -5.47 -15.81 -18.64
CA SER A 199 -4.28 -15.42 -19.39
C SER A 199 -3.13 -14.91 -18.51
N TYR A 200 -3.36 -14.69 -17.20
CA TYR A 200 -2.38 -14.12 -16.28
C TYR A 200 -2.40 -14.83 -14.93
N ASP A 201 -1.34 -14.66 -14.16
CA ASP A 201 -1.28 -15.03 -12.75
C ASP A 201 -1.78 -13.87 -11.88
N PHE A 202 -2.86 -14.13 -11.13
CA PHE A 202 -3.45 -13.18 -10.17
C PHE A 202 -3.17 -13.56 -8.71
N THR A 203 -2.27 -14.49 -8.46
CA THR A 203 -1.91 -14.91 -7.10
C THR A 203 -1.41 -13.71 -6.31
N GLY A 204 -2.03 -13.46 -5.14
CA GLY A 204 -1.71 -12.34 -4.27
C GLY A 204 -2.24 -10.96 -4.73
N LYS A 205 -2.95 -10.89 -5.87
CA LYS A 205 -3.54 -9.64 -6.35
C LYS A 205 -4.98 -9.49 -5.86
N THR A 206 -5.39 -8.26 -5.57
CA THR A 206 -6.78 -7.93 -5.23
C THR A 206 -7.60 -7.69 -6.50
N ILE A 207 -8.72 -8.39 -6.67
CA ILE A 207 -9.68 -8.15 -7.76
C ILE A 207 -10.96 -7.57 -7.19
N VAL A 208 -11.35 -6.38 -7.67
CA VAL A 208 -12.60 -5.71 -7.30
C VAL A 208 -13.50 -5.62 -8.52
N PRO A 209 -14.53 -6.47 -8.63
CA PRO A 209 -15.39 -6.47 -9.80
C PRO A 209 -16.46 -5.38 -9.72
N PHE A 210 -16.80 -4.77 -10.85
CA PHE A 210 -18.07 -4.07 -11.01
C PHE A 210 -18.78 -4.52 -12.27
N CYS A 211 -20.09 -4.55 -12.21
CA CYS A 211 -20.85 -4.90 -13.40
C CYS A 211 -21.84 -3.80 -13.82
N THR A 212 -22.17 -3.81 -15.11
CA THR A 212 -23.24 -2.97 -15.65
C THR A 212 -24.43 -3.83 -16.06
N SER A 213 -25.62 -3.48 -15.56
CA SER A 213 -26.85 -4.14 -15.98
C SER A 213 -28.06 -3.23 -15.80
N HIS A 214 -29.17 -3.56 -16.48
CA HIS A 214 -30.42 -2.83 -16.32
C HIS A 214 -31.08 -3.15 -14.96
N SER A 215 -31.06 -4.42 -14.52
CA SER A 215 -31.78 -4.86 -13.32
C SER A 215 -31.11 -6.00 -12.57
N SER A 216 -30.19 -6.75 -13.20
CA SER A 216 -29.52 -7.87 -12.53
C SER A 216 -28.40 -7.33 -11.64
N GLU A 217 -28.41 -7.73 -10.38
CA GLU A 217 -27.30 -7.49 -9.48
C GLU A 217 -26.05 -8.26 -9.94
N ILE A 218 -24.89 -7.92 -9.38
CA ILE A 218 -23.64 -8.64 -9.67
C ILE A 218 -23.77 -10.12 -9.29
N GLY A 219 -24.44 -10.40 -8.19
CA GLY A 219 -24.95 -11.73 -7.79
C GLY A 219 -23.87 -12.79 -7.81
N SER A 220 -24.15 -13.91 -8.53
CA SER A 220 -23.20 -15.01 -8.68
C SER A 220 -22.22 -14.83 -9.85
N SER A 221 -22.28 -13.69 -10.58
CA SER A 221 -21.45 -13.49 -11.77
C SER A 221 -19.97 -13.36 -11.43
N ASP A 222 -19.64 -12.70 -10.32
CA ASP A 222 -18.29 -12.60 -9.78
C ASP A 222 -17.79 -13.94 -9.21
N ALA A 223 -18.58 -14.59 -8.37
CA ALA A 223 -18.22 -15.87 -7.76
C ALA A 223 -17.90 -16.96 -8.80
N THR A 224 -18.53 -16.92 -9.98
CA THR A 224 -18.19 -17.85 -11.06
C THR A 224 -16.86 -17.57 -11.73
N LEU A 225 -16.31 -16.36 -11.56
CA LEU A 225 -15.00 -15.96 -12.09
C LEU A 225 -13.83 -16.35 -11.19
N HIS A 226 -14.08 -16.63 -9.90
CA HIS A 226 -13.01 -16.95 -8.95
C HIS A 226 -12.18 -18.17 -9.40
N ALA A 227 -12.80 -19.15 -10.06
CA ALA A 227 -12.08 -20.30 -10.59
C ALA A 227 -11.12 -19.96 -11.74
N SER A 228 -11.33 -18.83 -12.44
CA SER A 228 -10.48 -18.37 -13.53
C SER A 228 -9.30 -17.52 -13.08
N ALA A 229 -9.28 -17.08 -11.81
CA ALA A 229 -8.17 -16.36 -11.19
C ALA A 229 -7.94 -16.92 -9.77
N GLY A 230 -7.48 -18.17 -9.72
CA GLY A 230 -7.14 -18.83 -8.45
C GLY A 230 -5.99 -18.13 -7.74
N GLY A 231 -6.11 -17.96 -6.42
CA GLY A 231 -5.10 -17.28 -5.61
C GLY A 231 -5.25 -15.76 -5.54
N ALA A 232 -6.21 -15.16 -6.26
CA ALA A 232 -6.55 -13.76 -6.12
C ALA A 232 -7.43 -13.52 -4.88
N ASP A 233 -7.27 -12.36 -4.24
CA ASP A 233 -8.18 -11.86 -3.22
C ASP A 233 -9.36 -11.13 -3.91
N TRP A 234 -10.53 -11.76 -3.88
CA TRP A 234 -11.73 -11.21 -4.48
C TRP A 234 -12.50 -10.37 -3.48
N ARG A 235 -12.59 -9.06 -3.75
CA ARG A 235 -13.40 -8.16 -2.94
C ARG A 235 -14.85 -8.11 -3.42
N ARG A 236 -15.74 -7.62 -2.58
CA ARG A 236 -17.16 -7.52 -2.90
C ARG A 236 -17.39 -6.57 -4.08
N GLY A 237 -18.01 -7.07 -5.15
CA GLY A 237 -18.33 -6.27 -6.31
C GLY A 237 -19.62 -5.45 -6.17
N ILE A 238 -19.82 -4.52 -7.12
CA ILE A 238 -20.99 -3.65 -7.20
C ILE A 238 -21.63 -3.67 -8.59
N ARG A 239 -22.93 -3.37 -8.65
CA ARG A 239 -23.65 -3.13 -9.88
C ARG A 239 -23.91 -1.64 -10.12
N PHE A 240 -23.63 -1.19 -11.32
CA PHE A 240 -24.01 0.13 -11.80
C PHE A 240 -25.09 0.05 -12.88
N ALA A 241 -25.98 1.03 -12.88
CA ALA A 241 -26.96 1.23 -13.94
C ALA A 241 -26.34 2.05 -15.10
N LYS A 242 -26.98 1.99 -16.28
CA LYS A 242 -26.61 2.89 -17.37
C LYS A 242 -26.84 4.35 -16.97
N GLY A 243 -25.83 5.21 -17.16
CA GLY A 243 -25.91 6.63 -16.84
C GLY A 243 -25.64 6.93 -15.35
N THR A 244 -25.04 5.99 -14.60
CA THR A 244 -24.50 6.27 -13.25
C THR A 244 -23.53 7.44 -13.31
N ALA A 245 -23.71 8.39 -12.43
CA ALA A 245 -22.88 9.61 -12.35
C ALA A 245 -21.48 9.30 -11.80
N ARG A 246 -20.48 10.13 -12.14
CA ARG A 246 -19.09 10.00 -11.70
C ARG A 246 -19.00 9.98 -10.17
N GLU A 247 -19.74 10.84 -9.50
CA GLU A 247 -19.76 10.98 -8.04
C GLU A 247 -20.16 9.67 -7.33
N THR A 248 -21.05 8.87 -7.94
CA THR A 248 -21.43 7.55 -7.39
C THR A 248 -20.30 6.53 -7.53
N VAL A 249 -19.50 6.61 -8.60
CA VAL A 249 -18.32 5.77 -8.76
C VAL A 249 -17.23 6.21 -7.79
N GLU A 250 -17.07 7.49 -7.57
CA GLU A 250 -16.13 8.08 -6.60
C GLU A 250 -16.48 7.68 -5.15
N GLU A 251 -17.77 7.76 -4.79
CA GLU A 251 -18.26 7.28 -3.48
C GLU A 251 -18.01 5.78 -3.30
N TRP A 252 -18.23 4.97 -4.33
CA TRP A 252 -17.93 3.54 -4.29
C TRP A 252 -16.44 3.28 -4.10
N ILE A 253 -15.58 3.93 -4.90
CA ILE A 253 -14.12 3.78 -4.83
C ILE A 253 -13.59 4.25 -3.47
N GLY A 254 -14.11 5.37 -2.96
CA GLY A 254 -13.75 5.88 -1.63
C GLY A 254 -14.19 4.96 -0.47
N GLY A 255 -15.18 4.11 -0.71
CA GLY A 255 -15.61 3.05 0.22
C GLY A 255 -14.93 1.69 0.00
N LEU A 256 -14.13 1.56 -1.08
CA LEU A 256 -13.26 0.41 -1.26
C LEU A 256 -12.00 0.64 -0.42
N ASP A 257 -11.74 -0.23 0.51
CA ASP A 257 -10.42 -0.36 1.08
C ASP A 257 -9.50 -0.96 0.01
N LEU A 258 -9.05 -0.09 -0.90
CA LEU A 258 -8.09 -0.42 -1.95
C LEU A 258 -6.65 -0.26 -1.48
N GLN A 259 -6.43 0.04 -0.20
CA GLN A 259 -5.15 -0.30 0.38
C GLN A 259 -5.00 -1.80 0.18
N THR A 260 -4.37 -2.16 -0.94
CA THR A 260 -3.77 -3.46 -1.06
C THR A 260 -2.90 -3.57 0.16
N ASP A 261 -3.03 -4.64 0.86
CA ASP A 261 -2.12 -5.06 1.90
C ASP A 261 -0.74 -5.29 1.26
N ALA A 262 -0.10 -4.19 0.77
CA ALA A 262 1.29 -4.24 0.40
C ALA A 262 2.02 -4.62 1.67
N VAL A 263 2.65 -5.75 1.62
CA VAL A 263 3.58 -6.15 2.69
C VAL A 263 4.42 -4.92 3.02
N PRO A 264 4.39 -4.42 4.27
CA PRO A 264 5.10 -3.20 4.63
C PRO A 264 6.56 -3.30 4.21
N VAL A 265 7.00 -2.39 3.33
CA VAL A 265 8.37 -2.39 2.81
C VAL A 265 9.23 -1.50 3.71
N PHE A 266 10.32 -2.07 4.21
CA PHE A 266 11.30 -1.32 5.00
C PHE A 266 12.27 -0.60 4.09
N ASP A 267 12.36 0.71 4.22
CA ASP A 267 13.41 1.50 3.61
C ASP A 267 14.66 1.48 4.52
N PHE A 268 15.70 0.79 4.07
CA PHE A 268 16.96 0.67 4.81
C PHE A 268 17.87 1.91 4.68
N GLU A 269 17.59 2.80 3.74
CA GLU A 269 18.32 4.06 3.59
C GLU A 269 17.79 5.10 4.58
N THR A 270 16.47 5.34 4.59
CA THR A 270 15.82 6.22 5.57
C THR A 270 15.66 5.57 6.93
N LYS A 271 15.76 4.24 7.01
CA LYS A 271 15.55 3.40 8.21
C LYS A 271 14.13 3.51 8.75
N THR A 272 13.14 3.58 7.85
CA THR A 272 11.73 3.76 8.17
C THR A 272 10.84 2.75 7.46
N VAL A 273 9.60 2.71 7.90
CA VAL A 273 8.48 2.05 7.23
C VAL A 273 7.27 2.97 7.29
N THR A 274 6.52 3.07 6.18
CA THR A 274 5.27 3.81 6.15
C THR A 274 4.15 2.95 6.75
N LEU A 275 3.47 3.47 7.77
CA LEU A 275 2.30 2.83 8.36
C LEU A 275 1.07 3.03 7.47
N SER A 276 0.07 2.15 7.56
CA SER A 276 -1.23 2.30 6.89
C SER A 276 -1.95 3.63 7.21
N SER A 277 -1.59 4.26 8.31
CA SER A 277 -2.04 5.61 8.70
C SER A 277 -1.34 6.76 7.97
N GLY A 278 -0.36 6.45 7.09
CA GLY A 278 0.43 7.43 6.32
C GLY A 278 1.61 8.05 7.08
N TYR A 279 1.86 7.67 8.33
CA TYR A 279 3.01 8.16 9.09
C TYR A 279 4.22 7.28 8.91
N GLU A 280 5.39 7.91 8.77
CA GLU A 280 6.69 7.24 8.78
C GLU A 280 7.08 6.82 10.19
N MET A 281 7.48 5.56 10.36
CA MET A 281 7.94 5.01 11.64
C MET A 281 9.35 4.43 11.49
N PRO A 282 10.30 4.74 12.40
CA PRO A 282 11.62 4.10 12.39
C PRO A 282 11.51 2.58 12.61
N ILE A 283 12.34 1.80 11.89
CA ILE A 283 12.34 0.33 11.97
C ILE A 283 13.20 -0.24 13.10
N ASN A 284 13.90 0.62 13.84
CA ASN A 284 14.69 0.24 15.02
C ASN A 284 14.49 1.25 16.14
N GLY A 285 14.20 0.78 17.34
CA GLY A 285 13.90 1.63 18.50
C GLY A 285 14.50 1.15 19.80
N LEU A 286 14.11 1.79 20.89
CA LEU A 286 14.41 1.38 22.26
C LEU A 286 13.13 0.95 22.97
N GLY A 287 13.07 -0.31 23.45
CA GLY A 287 12.05 -0.79 24.37
C GLY A 287 12.40 -0.40 25.81
N THR A 288 11.42 0.12 26.56
CA THR A 288 11.63 0.62 27.92
C THR A 288 11.11 -0.33 29.02
N TYR A 289 10.65 -1.52 28.66
CA TYR A 289 10.21 -2.51 29.65
C TYR A 289 11.29 -2.76 30.69
N SER A 290 10.95 -2.65 31.96
CA SER A 290 11.86 -2.80 33.14
C SER A 290 12.85 -1.66 33.37
N LEU A 291 12.84 -0.61 32.56
CA LEU A 291 13.57 0.62 32.85
C LEU A 291 12.66 1.53 33.72
N THR A 292 13.15 1.94 34.88
CA THR A 292 12.36 2.76 35.84
C THR A 292 13.17 3.94 36.35
N GLY A 293 12.48 5.01 36.71
CA GLY A 293 13.06 6.22 37.30
C GLY A 293 14.23 6.77 36.47
N GLU A 294 15.30 7.21 37.14
CA GLU A 294 16.47 7.80 36.50
C GLU A 294 17.13 6.88 35.44
N THR A 295 17.08 5.54 35.64
CA THR A 295 17.57 4.59 34.67
C THR A 295 16.80 4.68 33.34
N CYS A 296 15.49 4.86 33.40
CA CYS A 296 14.68 5.05 32.20
C CYS A 296 15.05 6.35 31.47
N VAL A 297 15.07 7.48 32.21
CA VAL A 297 15.47 8.78 31.63
C VAL A 297 16.83 8.68 30.95
N ASN A 298 17.85 8.14 31.65
CA ASN A 298 19.20 8.04 31.13
C ASN A 298 19.30 7.11 29.91
N SER A 299 18.57 6.00 29.89
CA SER A 299 18.58 5.06 28.75
C SER A 299 17.92 5.67 27.51
N VAL A 300 16.77 6.33 27.68
CA VAL A 300 16.06 7.02 26.57
C VAL A 300 16.90 8.18 26.05
N SER A 301 17.49 9.00 26.92
CA SER A 301 18.38 10.09 26.53
C SER A 301 19.59 9.56 25.76
N ALA A 302 20.24 8.51 26.25
CA ALA A 302 21.36 7.89 25.56
C ALA A 302 20.98 7.33 24.17
N ALA A 303 19.78 6.78 24.02
CA ALA A 303 19.27 6.31 22.74
C ALA A 303 19.03 7.47 21.76
N LEU A 304 18.36 8.53 22.21
CA LEU A 304 18.09 9.73 21.40
C LEU A 304 19.40 10.43 20.95
N GLU A 305 20.39 10.54 21.84
CA GLU A 305 21.73 11.07 21.51
C GLU A 305 22.46 10.25 20.42
N ARG A 306 22.19 8.94 20.33
CA ARG A 306 22.74 8.01 19.34
C ARG A 306 21.93 7.90 18.06
N GLY A 307 20.94 8.76 17.90
CA GLY A 307 20.11 8.81 16.69
C GLY A 307 18.93 7.86 16.68
N VAL A 308 18.63 7.13 17.77
CA VAL A 308 17.36 6.40 17.89
C VAL A 308 16.21 7.41 17.89
N ARG A 309 15.15 7.10 17.16
CA ARG A 309 13.97 7.96 17.03
C ARG A 309 12.66 7.26 17.36
N LEU A 310 12.68 5.98 17.70
CA LEU A 310 11.53 5.18 18.12
C LEU A 310 11.72 4.77 19.60
N ILE A 311 10.75 5.15 20.45
CA ILE A 311 10.73 4.78 21.87
C ILE A 311 9.42 4.05 22.15
N ASP A 312 9.53 2.82 22.64
CA ASP A 312 8.39 1.98 23.02
C ASP A 312 8.24 1.88 24.54
N THR A 313 7.08 2.31 25.04
CA THR A 313 6.70 2.17 26.44
C THR A 313 5.28 1.60 26.57
N ALA A 314 4.74 1.53 27.79
CA ALA A 314 3.38 1.11 28.07
C ALA A 314 2.93 1.60 29.45
N HIS A 315 1.61 1.74 29.65
CA HIS A 315 1.03 2.06 30.95
C HIS A 315 1.54 1.14 32.08
N ILE A 316 1.55 -0.18 31.82
CA ILE A 316 1.93 -1.17 32.84
C ILE A 316 3.41 -1.09 33.24
N TYR A 317 4.28 -0.47 32.44
CA TYR A 317 5.70 -0.30 32.78
C TYR A 317 5.92 0.77 33.83
N GLY A 318 4.95 1.68 34.02
CA GLY A 318 4.98 2.72 35.03
C GLY A 318 6.05 3.78 34.81
N ASN A 319 6.50 3.97 33.55
CA ASN A 319 7.62 4.85 33.20
C ASN A 319 7.29 5.85 32.07
N GLU A 320 6.01 6.05 31.77
CA GLU A 320 5.58 7.00 30.72
C GLU A 320 6.06 8.44 31.04
N ALA A 321 6.06 8.84 32.31
CA ALA A 321 6.52 10.17 32.73
C ALA A 321 8.02 10.37 32.49
N GLU A 322 8.83 9.36 32.75
CA GLU A 322 10.28 9.35 32.55
C GLU A 322 10.62 9.37 31.05
N VAL A 323 9.89 8.60 30.23
CA VAL A 323 10.02 8.65 28.77
C VAL A 323 9.69 10.06 28.27
N GLY A 324 8.57 10.62 28.70
CA GLY A 324 8.18 12.00 28.36
C GLY A 324 9.21 13.04 28.78
N GLN A 325 9.78 12.90 29.98
CA GLN A 325 10.87 13.76 30.45
C GLN A 325 12.08 13.71 29.52
N ALA A 326 12.57 12.51 29.19
CA ALA A 326 13.74 12.34 28.33
C ALA A 326 13.50 12.92 26.91
N VAL A 327 12.30 12.74 26.37
CA VAL A 327 11.89 13.31 25.08
C VAL A 327 11.91 14.85 25.13
N ARG A 328 11.31 15.47 26.14
CA ARG A 328 11.28 16.94 26.26
C ARG A 328 12.68 17.53 26.49
N GLU A 329 13.53 16.85 27.25
CA GLU A 329 14.89 17.31 27.58
C GLU A 329 15.90 17.04 26.46
N SER A 330 15.57 16.22 25.44
CA SER A 330 16.47 15.86 24.34
C SER A 330 16.87 17.03 23.44
N GLY A 331 16.04 18.07 23.36
CA GLY A 331 16.21 19.17 22.42
C GLY A 331 15.94 18.81 20.95
N ILE A 332 15.51 17.59 20.68
CA ILE A 332 15.12 17.11 19.34
C ILE A 332 13.69 17.58 19.03
N PRO A 333 13.39 18.07 17.82
CA PRO A 333 12.02 18.40 17.44
C PRO A 333 11.08 17.21 17.69
N ARG A 334 9.91 17.48 18.30
CA ARG A 334 8.96 16.43 18.71
C ARG A 334 8.51 15.54 17.54
N GLU A 335 8.37 16.13 16.37
CA GLU A 335 7.98 15.46 15.13
C GLU A 335 9.01 14.46 14.60
N GLU A 336 10.26 14.55 15.05
CA GLU A 336 11.32 13.62 14.70
C GLU A 336 11.37 12.39 15.63
N ILE A 337 10.60 12.38 16.73
CA ILE A 337 10.60 11.28 17.70
C ILE A 337 9.26 10.56 17.63
N PHE A 338 9.31 9.25 17.43
CA PHE A 338 8.14 8.37 17.38
C PHE A 338 7.99 7.66 18.73
N VAL A 339 6.88 7.91 19.43
CA VAL A 339 6.61 7.33 20.77
C VAL A 339 5.42 6.41 20.72
N ILE A 340 5.64 5.16 21.15
CA ILE A 340 4.59 4.13 21.33
C ILE A 340 4.28 3.99 22.81
N THR A 341 2.97 3.96 23.15
CA THR A 341 2.50 3.48 24.45
C THR A 341 1.30 2.56 24.29
N LYS A 342 0.87 1.90 25.40
CA LYS A 342 -0.12 0.81 25.32
C LYS A 342 -1.13 0.93 26.45
N LEU A 343 -2.42 0.67 26.13
CA LEU A 343 -3.48 0.46 27.11
C LEU A 343 -3.45 -0.99 27.61
N TYR A 344 -3.48 -1.17 28.92
CA TYR A 344 -3.55 -2.51 29.52
C TYR A 344 -5.02 -2.95 29.70
N PRO A 345 -5.37 -4.25 29.67
CA PRO A 345 -6.76 -4.72 29.72
C PRO A 345 -7.60 -4.18 30.90
N ASN A 346 -7.00 -3.89 32.04
CA ASN A 346 -7.71 -3.28 33.17
C ASN A 346 -8.20 -1.83 32.93
N GLN A 347 -7.74 -1.18 31.87
CA GLN A 347 -8.12 0.18 31.46
C GLN A 347 -9.21 0.21 30.38
N PHE A 348 -9.55 -0.92 29.75
CA PHE A 348 -10.44 -0.96 28.59
C PHE A 348 -11.84 -0.42 28.85
N THR A 349 -12.37 -0.57 30.08
CA THR A 349 -13.68 -0.01 30.46
C THR A 349 -13.69 1.52 30.62
N SER A 350 -12.52 2.16 30.71
CA SER A 350 -12.32 3.60 30.82
C SER A 350 -11.22 4.08 29.88
N ALA A 351 -11.22 3.56 28.65
CA ALA A 351 -10.13 3.76 27.71
C ALA A 351 -9.91 5.25 27.35
N GLU A 352 -10.97 6.06 27.26
CA GLU A 352 -10.83 7.51 26.99
C GLU A 352 -10.06 8.22 28.11
N ASP A 353 -10.41 7.97 29.38
CA ASP A 353 -9.69 8.52 30.52
C ASP A 353 -8.24 8.03 30.58
N ALA A 354 -8.01 6.77 30.23
CA ALA A 354 -6.67 6.17 30.19
C ALA A 354 -5.79 6.76 29.08
N ILE A 355 -6.36 7.09 27.93
CA ILE A 355 -5.66 7.80 26.84
C ILE A 355 -5.24 9.20 27.33
N ASP A 356 -6.14 9.91 27.99
CA ASP A 356 -5.87 11.26 28.53
C ASP A 356 -4.82 11.21 29.67
N GLU A 357 -4.84 10.16 30.50
CA GLU A 357 -3.81 9.90 31.51
C GLU A 357 -2.43 9.66 30.88
N ALA A 358 -2.35 8.84 29.82
CA ALA A 358 -1.11 8.58 29.10
C ALA A 358 -0.54 9.87 28.48
N LEU A 359 -1.39 10.67 27.83
CA LEU A 359 -1.01 11.99 27.29
C LEU A 359 -0.48 12.93 28.36
N GLN A 360 -1.13 12.95 29.53
CA GLN A 360 -0.70 13.78 30.65
C GLN A 360 0.64 13.32 31.23
N LYS A 361 0.88 12.02 31.37
CA LYS A 361 2.13 11.47 31.88
C LYS A 361 3.30 11.71 30.92
N LEU A 362 3.09 11.42 29.65
CA LEU A 362 4.10 11.67 28.60
C LEU A 362 4.38 13.16 28.43
N ASP A 363 3.34 14.01 28.44
CA ASP A 363 3.43 15.47 28.28
C ASP A 363 4.28 15.90 27.07
N ILE A 364 4.03 15.24 25.91
CA ILE A 364 4.74 15.44 24.65
C ILE A 364 3.84 15.91 23.50
N GLY A 365 2.63 16.36 23.82
CA GLY A 365 1.66 16.94 22.90
C GLY A 365 0.73 15.93 22.23
N TYR A 366 1.24 14.85 21.68
CA TYR A 366 0.49 13.75 21.05
C TYR A 366 1.26 12.43 21.18
N ILE A 367 0.55 11.31 20.97
CA ILE A 367 1.14 9.97 20.89
C ILE A 367 1.21 9.56 19.44
N ASP A 368 2.36 9.03 18.97
CA ASP A 368 2.52 8.62 17.57
C ASP A 368 1.79 7.30 17.30
N LEU A 369 1.88 6.34 18.22
CA LEU A 369 1.18 5.07 18.09
C LEU A 369 0.72 4.57 19.47
N MET A 370 -0.57 4.22 19.56
CA MET A 370 -1.13 3.58 20.75
C MET A 370 -1.59 2.16 20.45
N LEU A 371 -1.24 1.21 21.32
CA LEU A 371 -1.61 -0.19 21.16
C LEU A 371 -2.58 -0.64 22.28
N LEU A 372 -3.49 -1.57 21.95
CA LEU A 372 -4.03 -2.45 22.99
C LEU A 372 -2.94 -3.47 23.34
N HIS A 373 -2.59 -3.57 24.63
CA HIS A 373 -1.42 -4.34 25.07
C HIS A 373 -1.63 -5.86 24.98
N HIS A 374 -2.85 -6.33 25.23
CA HIS A 374 -3.28 -7.73 25.13
C HIS A 374 -4.76 -7.80 24.76
N PRO A 375 -5.23 -8.90 24.17
CA PRO A 375 -6.65 -9.20 24.07
C PRO A 375 -7.32 -9.18 25.44
N GLY A 376 -8.56 -8.73 25.52
CA GLY A 376 -9.28 -8.72 26.79
C GLY A 376 -10.74 -8.33 26.68
N ALA A 377 -11.48 -8.42 27.77
CA ALA A 377 -12.86 -7.99 27.80
C ALA A 377 -12.95 -6.48 27.45
N ASN A 378 -13.86 -6.10 26.54
CA ASN A 378 -14.09 -4.76 26.02
C ASN A 378 -12.95 -4.20 25.15
N ASP A 379 -12.09 -5.03 24.59
CA ASP A 379 -11.01 -4.59 23.69
C ASP A 379 -11.52 -3.84 22.45
N VAL A 380 -12.60 -4.30 21.81
CA VAL A 380 -13.24 -3.60 20.68
C VAL A 380 -13.71 -2.19 21.08
N GLU A 381 -14.34 -2.04 22.25
CA GLU A 381 -14.79 -0.72 22.72
C GLU A 381 -13.62 0.18 23.11
N ALA A 382 -12.55 -0.39 23.68
CA ALA A 382 -11.31 0.32 23.95
C ALA A 382 -10.63 0.77 22.66
N TYR A 383 -10.62 -0.07 21.63
CA TYR A 383 -10.08 0.28 20.32
C TYR A 383 -10.89 1.40 19.65
N ARG A 384 -12.22 1.36 19.74
CA ARG A 384 -13.08 2.45 19.27
C ARG A 384 -12.83 3.77 20.03
N ALA A 385 -12.44 3.71 21.29
CA ALA A 385 -11.99 4.92 22.02
C ALA A 385 -10.67 5.45 21.43
N MET A 386 -9.76 4.57 21.03
CA MET A 386 -8.53 4.94 20.33
C MET A 386 -8.83 5.54 18.95
N GLU A 387 -9.79 5.00 18.18
CA GLU A 387 -10.26 5.60 16.91
C GLU A 387 -10.77 7.04 17.11
N ARG A 388 -11.55 7.29 18.19
CA ARG A 388 -11.98 8.64 18.54
C ARG A 388 -10.80 9.56 18.93
N ALA A 389 -9.78 9.00 19.58
CA ALA A 389 -8.57 9.74 19.93
C ALA A 389 -7.75 10.13 18.69
N VAL A 390 -7.74 9.27 17.64
CA VAL A 390 -7.16 9.61 16.33
C VAL A 390 -7.93 10.76 15.70
N ALA A 391 -9.25 10.68 15.63
CA ALA A 391 -10.09 11.74 15.09
C ALA A 391 -9.94 13.08 15.85
N ALA A 392 -9.61 13.02 17.15
CA ALA A 392 -9.35 14.19 18.00
C ALA A 392 -7.90 14.71 17.90
N GLY A 393 -7.01 14.06 17.14
CA GLY A 393 -5.60 14.42 17.01
C GLY A 393 -4.75 14.15 18.25
N LYS A 394 -5.26 13.38 19.21
CA LYS A 394 -4.54 12.95 20.43
C LYS A 394 -3.51 11.86 20.14
N VAL A 395 -3.85 10.96 19.21
CA VAL A 395 -3.06 9.83 18.78
C VAL A 395 -2.97 9.85 17.25
N ARG A 396 -1.81 9.56 16.66
CA ARG A 396 -1.62 9.55 15.21
C ARG A 396 -1.97 8.21 14.57
N SER A 397 -1.57 7.12 15.22
CA SER A 397 -1.77 5.75 14.73
C SER A 397 -2.22 4.85 15.87
N ILE A 398 -2.94 3.79 15.55
CA ILE A 398 -3.42 2.80 16.52
C ILE A 398 -3.10 1.39 16.07
N GLY A 399 -2.96 0.46 17.01
CA GLY A 399 -2.58 -0.91 16.72
C GLY A 399 -2.83 -1.86 17.90
N LEU A 400 -2.27 -3.05 17.79
CA LEU A 400 -2.51 -4.15 18.70
C LEU A 400 -1.18 -4.75 19.19
N SER A 401 -1.21 -5.47 20.31
CA SER A 401 -0.06 -6.25 20.79
C SER A 401 -0.54 -7.58 21.37
N ASN A 402 0.12 -8.67 20.98
CA ASN A 402 -0.24 -10.04 21.35
C ASN A 402 -1.56 -10.52 20.70
N TRP A 403 -1.81 -10.11 19.46
CA TRP A 403 -2.89 -10.65 18.62
C TRP A 403 -2.31 -11.58 17.56
N TYR A 404 -2.96 -12.73 17.39
CA TYR A 404 -2.60 -13.79 16.47
C TYR A 404 -3.67 -13.94 15.39
N VAL A 405 -3.50 -14.91 14.48
CA VAL A 405 -4.34 -15.04 13.28
C VAL A 405 -5.84 -15.11 13.59
N GLU A 406 -6.22 -15.94 14.55
CA GLU A 406 -7.66 -16.16 14.85
C GLU A 406 -8.27 -14.95 15.58
N GLU A 407 -7.54 -14.35 16.52
CA GLU A 407 -7.97 -13.15 17.21
C GLU A 407 -8.11 -11.97 16.23
N LEU A 408 -7.18 -11.82 15.27
CA LEU A 408 -7.26 -10.79 14.23
C LEU A 408 -8.47 -10.99 13.32
N LYS A 409 -8.74 -12.23 12.88
CA LYS A 409 -9.94 -12.53 12.06
C LYS A 409 -11.25 -12.18 12.77
N GLU A 410 -11.30 -12.38 14.09
CA GLU A 410 -12.49 -12.04 14.88
C GLU A 410 -12.59 -10.53 15.16
N PHE A 411 -11.46 -9.86 15.35
CA PHE A 411 -11.38 -8.47 15.77
C PHE A 411 -11.58 -7.47 14.61
N LEU A 412 -10.86 -7.66 13.50
CA LEU A 412 -10.82 -6.70 12.39
C LEU A 412 -12.20 -6.32 11.82
N PRO A 413 -13.18 -7.24 11.68
CA PRO A 413 -14.51 -6.87 11.18
C PRO A 413 -15.32 -5.98 12.13
N GLN A 414 -14.86 -5.76 13.37
CA GLN A 414 -15.57 -5.01 14.41
C GLN A 414 -15.06 -3.58 14.60
N VAL A 415 -14.00 -3.19 13.90
CA VAL A 415 -13.34 -1.89 14.01
C VAL A 415 -13.41 -1.12 12.69
N THR A 416 -13.22 0.20 12.73
CA THR A 416 -13.34 1.05 11.54
C THR A 416 -11.97 1.41 10.98
N ILE A 417 -10.99 1.69 11.85
CA ILE A 417 -9.61 1.98 11.46
C ILE A 417 -8.80 0.68 11.66
N PRO A 418 -8.26 0.08 10.60
CA PRO A 418 -7.39 -1.08 10.73
C PRO A 418 -6.17 -0.77 11.61
N PRO A 419 -5.64 -1.76 12.36
CA PRO A 419 -4.38 -1.57 13.08
C PRO A 419 -3.24 -1.21 12.12
N ALA A 420 -2.48 -0.18 12.44
CA ALA A 420 -1.29 0.18 11.66
C ALA A 420 -0.09 -0.72 12.01
N LEU A 421 -0.12 -1.36 13.18
CA LEU A 421 0.95 -2.21 13.68
C LEU A 421 0.40 -3.30 14.61
N VAL A 422 0.99 -4.49 14.52
CA VAL A 422 0.83 -5.56 15.53
C VAL A 422 2.20 -5.88 16.13
N GLN A 423 2.27 -5.87 17.48
CA GLN A 423 3.49 -6.12 18.23
C GLN A 423 3.40 -7.47 18.95
N ASN A 424 4.22 -8.44 18.57
CA ASN A 424 4.24 -9.78 19.16
C ASN A 424 5.64 -10.17 19.64
N GLU A 425 5.76 -11.27 20.41
CA GLU A 425 7.05 -11.88 20.75
C GLU A 425 7.69 -12.48 19.49
N ILE A 426 8.90 -12.03 19.14
CA ILE A 426 9.59 -12.54 17.94
C ILE A 426 11.10 -12.59 18.20
N HIS A 427 11.67 -13.78 18.16
CA HIS A 427 13.11 -14.03 18.23
C HIS A 427 13.45 -15.37 17.54
N PRO A 428 14.73 -15.71 17.29
CA PRO A 428 15.09 -16.93 16.55
C PRO A 428 14.53 -18.25 17.04
N TYR A 429 14.15 -18.37 18.32
CA TYR A 429 13.53 -19.57 18.88
C TYR A 429 12.00 -19.55 18.88
N TYR A 430 11.41 -18.37 18.57
CA TYR A 430 9.97 -18.18 18.42
C TYR A 430 9.70 -17.22 17.25
N GLN A 431 9.43 -17.77 16.08
CA GLN A 431 9.49 -17.01 14.82
C GLN A 431 8.15 -16.63 14.23
N GLU A 432 7.05 -17.18 14.74
CA GLU A 432 5.69 -16.90 14.27
C GLU A 432 5.53 -17.00 12.72
N ASN A 433 6.04 -18.10 12.15
CA ASN A 433 6.17 -18.26 10.70
C ASN A 433 4.86 -18.19 9.90
N ASP A 434 3.72 -18.45 10.53
CA ASP A 434 2.38 -18.31 9.94
C ASP A 434 1.75 -16.96 10.27
N VAL A 435 2.08 -16.36 11.42
CA VAL A 435 1.45 -15.14 11.94
C VAL A 435 2.02 -13.89 11.28
N ILE A 436 3.36 -13.80 11.17
CA ILE A 436 4.03 -12.65 10.54
C ILE A 436 3.56 -12.45 9.09
N PRO A 437 3.60 -13.47 8.18
CA PRO A 437 3.12 -13.29 6.82
C PRO A 437 1.64 -12.94 6.75
N TYR A 438 0.81 -13.49 7.67
CA TYR A 438 -0.61 -13.14 7.71
C TYR A 438 -0.82 -11.67 8.08
N ILE A 439 -0.15 -11.15 9.12
CA ILE A 439 -0.25 -9.75 9.52
C ILE A 439 0.26 -8.84 8.39
N GLN A 440 1.40 -9.18 7.81
CA GLN A 440 1.99 -8.42 6.70
C GLN A 440 1.10 -8.42 5.45
N SER A 441 0.40 -9.53 5.16
CA SER A 441 -0.55 -9.61 4.05
C SER A 441 -1.78 -8.70 4.22
N LEU A 442 -2.04 -8.24 5.45
CA LEU A 442 -3.06 -7.24 5.76
C LEU A 442 -2.53 -5.79 5.70
N GLY A 443 -1.31 -5.55 5.16
CA GLY A 443 -0.68 -4.24 5.13
C GLY A 443 -0.29 -3.70 6.51
N ILE A 444 -0.28 -4.55 7.52
CA ILE A 444 -0.02 -4.19 8.90
C ILE A 444 1.46 -4.41 9.22
N VAL A 445 2.13 -3.42 9.80
CA VAL A 445 3.52 -3.52 10.22
C VAL A 445 3.64 -4.48 11.41
N VAL A 446 4.63 -5.37 11.37
CA VAL A 446 4.97 -6.26 12.48
C VAL A 446 6.12 -5.68 13.29
N GLN A 447 5.98 -5.67 14.62
CA GLN A 447 7.05 -5.29 15.54
C GLN A 447 7.32 -6.43 16.54
N GLY A 448 8.60 -6.78 16.72
CA GLY A 448 9.02 -7.82 17.66
C GLY A 448 9.38 -7.25 19.03
N TRP A 449 8.67 -7.68 20.10
CA TRP A 449 9.17 -7.51 21.45
C TRP A 449 10.01 -8.73 21.85
N TYR A 450 10.92 -8.57 22.80
CA TYR A 450 11.96 -9.56 23.16
C TYR A 450 12.82 -10.04 21.97
N PRO A 451 13.25 -9.16 21.07
CA PRO A 451 14.01 -9.63 19.89
C PRO A 451 15.30 -10.38 20.26
N LEU A 452 15.83 -10.16 21.47
CA LEU A 452 17.01 -10.83 22.00
C LEU A 452 16.66 -11.92 23.06
N GLY A 453 15.45 -12.48 22.99
CA GLY A 453 15.01 -13.61 23.82
C GLY A 453 14.46 -13.24 25.21
N GLY A 454 14.54 -11.98 25.64
CA GLY A 454 13.94 -11.53 26.89
C GLY A 454 14.61 -12.02 28.18
N ARG A 455 13.89 -11.85 29.29
CA ARG A 455 14.45 -12.15 30.65
C ARG A 455 14.79 -13.63 30.84
N GLY A 456 16.04 -13.89 31.20
CA GLY A 456 16.52 -15.24 31.49
C GLY A 456 16.96 -16.04 30.26
N HIS A 457 16.59 -15.64 29.05
CA HIS A 457 16.87 -16.37 27.82
C HIS A 457 17.89 -15.67 26.90
N THR A 458 18.17 -14.39 27.13
CA THR A 458 19.10 -13.60 26.28
C THR A 458 20.49 -14.25 26.19
N ALA A 459 21.03 -14.78 27.30
CA ALA A 459 22.37 -15.38 27.31
C ALA A 459 22.43 -16.68 26.49
N GLU A 460 21.38 -17.50 26.52
CA GLU A 460 21.27 -18.70 25.71
C GLU A 460 21.20 -18.33 24.22
N LEU A 461 20.32 -17.43 23.86
CA LEU A 461 20.12 -17.00 22.46
C LEU A 461 21.37 -16.34 21.85
N LEU A 462 22.03 -15.45 22.60
CA LEU A 462 23.30 -14.81 22.15
C LEU A 462 24.48 -15.80 22.12
N GLY A 463 24.40 -16.92 22.86
CA GLY A 463 25.40 -17.99 22.88
C GLY A 463 25.15 -19.09 21.84
N ASP A 464 24.11 -19.01 21.04
CA ASP A 464 23.79 -19.99 19.99
C ASP A 464 24.92 -20.12 18.98
N GLU A 465 25.31 -21.36 18.66
CA GLU A 465 26.48 -21.65 17.79
C GLU A 465 26.26 -21.16 16.37
N VAL A 466 25.03 -21.24 15.81
CA VAL A 466 24.71 -20.78 14.46
C VAL A 466 24.76 -19.25 14.41
N ILE A 467 24.12 -18.58 15.36
CA ILE A 467 24.13 -17.11 15.45
C ILE A 467 25.54 -16.58 15.65
N SER A 468 26.32 -17.22 16.53
CA SER A 468 27.71 -16.86 16.79
C SER A 468 28.61 -17.04 15.57
N ALA A 469 28.39 -18.09 14.77
CA ALA A 469 29.14 -18.32 13.54
C ALA A 469 28.83 -17.26 12.47
N VAL A 470 27.57 -16.90 12.28
CA VAL A 470 27.13 -15.84 11.38
C VAL A 470 27.69 -14.49 11.85
N ALA A 471 27.63 -14.20 13.14
CA ALA A 471 28.17 -12.97 13.71
C ALA A 471 29.69 -12.83 13.46
N ALA A 472 30.45 -13.91 13.65
CA ALA A 472 31.88 -13.94 13.36
C ALA A 472 32.19 -13.70 11.87
N ALA A 473 31.37 -14.22 10.95
CA ALA A 473 31.53 -14.03 9.50
C ALA A 473 31.38 -12.56 9.08
N HIS A 474 30.49 -11.81 9.73
CA HIS A 474 30.24 -10.39 9.48
C HIS A 474 31.08 -9.46 10.36
N GLY A 475 31.83 -9.96 11.34
CA GLY A 475 32.53 -9.14 12.34
C GLY A 475 31.55 -8.35 13.22
N LYS A 476 30.38 -8.89 13.45
CA LYS A 476 29.29 -8.31 14.25
C LYS A 476 29.06 -9.12 15.53
N SER A 477 28.27 -8.56 16.45
CA SER A 477 27.83 -9.32 17.62
C SER A 477 26.61 -10.21 17.29
N PRO A 478 26.37 -11.27 18.09
CA PRO A 478 25.14 -12.03 18.00
C PRO A 478 23.87 -11.18 18.11
N ALA A 479 23.87 -10.15 18.95
CA ALA A 479 22.74 -9.23 19.08
C ALA A 479 22.45 -8.48 17.75
N GLN A 480 23.49 -7.94 17.10
CA GLN A 480 23.35 -7.26 15.81
C GLN A 480 22.81 -8.21 14.73
N VAL A 481 23.28 -9.46 14.69
CA VAL A 481 22.79 -10.47 13.73
C VAL A 481 21.32 -10.76 13.93
N ILE A 482 20.87 -10.97 15.18
CA ILE A 482 19.46 -11.23 15.48
C ILE A 482 18.57 -10.04 15.11
N LEU A 483 19.01 -8.82 15.43
CA LEU A 483 18.26 -7.60 15.09
C LEU A 483 18.19 -7.40 13.56
N ARG A 484 19.30 -7.61 12.84
CA ARG A 484 19.32 -7.54 11.39
C ARG A 484 18.44 -8.61 10.73
N TRP A 485 18.45 -9.83 11.25
CA TRP A 485 17.58 -10.92 10.83
C TRP A 485 16.09 -10.52 10.93
N ASN A 486 15.67 -9.94 12.06
CA ASN A 486 14.31 -9.41 12.20
C ASN A 486 13.99 -8.34 11.15
N LEU A 487 14.88 -7.36 10.96
CA LEU A 487 14.68 -6.29 9.98
C LEU A 487 14.54 -6.86 8.55
N GLN A 488 15.31 -7.87 8.19
CA GLN A 488 15.22 -8.52 6.87
C GLN A 488 13.96 -9.38 6.71
N LYS A 489 13.29 -9.78 7.80
CA LYS A 489 11.95 -10.39 7.79
C LYS A 489 10.83 -9.35 7.73
N GLY A 490 11.15 -8.05 7.67
CA GLY A 490 10.15 -6.98 7.76
C GLY A 490 9.55 -6.84 9.17
N VAL A 491 10.35 -7.11 10.21
CA VAL A 491 9.95 -6.99 11.62
C VAL A 491 10.72 -5.84 12.26
N VAL A 492 10.01 -4.83 12.76
CA VAL A 492 10.57 -3.70 13.52
C VAL A 492 11.11 -4.19 14.85
N VAL A 493 12.28 -3.71 15.28
CA VAL A 493 12.94 -4.16 16.50
C VAL A 493 13.01 -3.07 17.57
N ILE A 494 12.80 -3.46 18.83
CA ILE A 494 12.84 -2.58 20.01
C ILE A 494 13.66 -3.19 21.14
N PRO A 495 14.96 -3.47 20.92
CA PRO A 495 15.80 -4.01 21.99
C PRO A 495 15.87 -3.05 23.17
N GLY A 496 15.66 -3.54 24.39
CA GLY A 496 15.79 -2.79 25.63
C GLY A 496 17.20 -2.89 26.21
N SER A 497 17.78 -1.80 26.68
CA SER A 497 19.05 -1.79 27.42
C SER A 497 19.21 -0.55 28.29
N SER A 498 19.85 -0.72 29.44
CA SER A 498 20.39 0.39 30.26
C SER A 498 21.90 0.57 30.08
N ASN A 499 22.55 -0.29 29.31
CA ASN A 499 23.97 -0.16 28.98
C ASN A 499 24.11 0.67 27.71
N HIS A 500 24.81 1.80 27.80
CA HIS A 500 25.01 2.76 26.71
C HIS A 500 25.79 2.16 25.53
N ASP A 501 26.71 1.21 25.78
CA ASP A 501 27.46 0.54 24.71
C ASP A 501 26.54 -0.41 23.92
N HIS A 502 25.66 -1.16 24.61
CA HIS A 502 24.66 -1.99 23.93
C HIS A 502 23.63 -1.14 23.15
N ILE A 503 23.22 0.04 23.68
CA ILE A 503 22.34 0.97 22.95
C ILE A 503 23.02 1.41 21.66
N GLN A 504 24.31 1.77 21.71
CA GLN A 504 25.08 2.13 20.51
C GLN A 504 25.16 0.95 19.53
N GLU A 505 25.54 -0.22 20.00
CA GLU A 505 25.67 -1.43 19.20
C GLU A 505 24.37 -1.78 18.48
N ASN A 506 23.23 -1.66 19.16
CA ASN A 506 21.91 -1.91 18.59
C ASN A 506 21.48 -0.90 17.50
N THR A 507 22.22 0.18 17.26
CA THR A 507 21.99 1.12 16.13
C THR A 507 22.81 0.78 14.88
N GLU A 508 23.83 -0.08 15.00
CA GLU A 508 24.81 -0.37 13.94
C GLU A 508 24.39 -1.62 13.13
N LEU A 509 23.21 -1.56 12.53
CA LEU A 509 22.53 -2.67 11.85
C LEU A 509 22.49 -2.57 10.34
N TYR A 510 22.94 -1.44 9.75
CA TYR A 510 22.66 -1.09 8.35
C TYR A 510 23.89 -1.19 7.44
N ASP A 511 25.05 -1.50 7.98
CA ASP A 511 26.34 -1.61 7.27
C ASP A 511 26.69 -3.06 6.87
N PHE A 512 25.79 -4.01 7.05
CA PHE A 512 25.90 -5.41 6.65
C PHE A 512 24.52 -5.98 6.32
N GLU A 513 24.49 -7.07 5.58
CA GLU A 513 23.28 -7.79 5.19
C GLU A 513 23.53 -9.30 5.33
N LEU A 514 22.52 -10.01 5.86
CA LEU A 514 22.54 -11.46 5.96
C LEU A 514 22.16 -12.05 4.60
N THR A 515 22.92 -13.03 4.15
CA THR A 515 22.63 -13.78 2.92
C THR A 515 21.40 -14.69 3.13
N ASP A 516 20.76 -15.12 2.05
CA ASP A 516 19.63 -16.07 2.09
C ASP A 516 20.01 -17.38 2.83
N VAL A 517 21.27 -17.81 2.73
CA VAL A 517 21.76 -19.00 3.43
C VAL A 517 21.82 -18.76 4.92
N GLU A 518 22.32 -17.62 5.37
CA GLU A 518 22.38 -17.24 6.80
C GLU A 518 20.99 -17.01 7.38
N MET A 519 20.11 -16.35 6.61
CA MET A 519 18.69 -16.22 6.97
C MET A 519 18.05 -17.60 7.18
N ALA A 520 18.25 -18.54 6.25
CA ALA A 520 17.72 -19.90 6.35
C ALA A 520 18.32 -20.66 7.56
N GLN A 521 19.59 -20.46 7.87
CA GLN A 521 20.21 -21.08 9.05
C GLN A 521 19.60 -20.58 10.36
N ILE A 522 19.34 -19.28 10.48
CA ILE A 522 18.69 -18.69 11.65
C ILE A 522 17.20 -19.11 11.69
N ASN A 523 16.53 -19.13 10.54
CA ASN A 523 15.14 -19.61 10.45
C ASN A 523 15.00 -21.09 10.92
N ALA A 524 16.02 -21.91 10.72
CA ALA A 524 16.03 -23.30 11.19
C ALA A 524 16.16 -23.46 12.72
N LEU A 525 16.40 -22.37 13.46
CA LEU A 525 16.49 -22.36 14.93
C LEU A 525 15.13 -22.29 15.62
N ASP A 526 14.04 -22.15 14.87
CA ASP A 526 12.69 -22.08 15.44
C ASP A 526 12.38 -23.32 16.28
N ARG A 527 11.92 -23.09 17.49
CA ARG A 527 11.56 -24.14 18.47
C ARG A 527 10.11 -24.02 18.90
N GLU A 528 9.37 -23.00 18.39
CA GLU A 528 8.05 -22.59 18.91
C GLU A 528 8.13 -22.30 20.44
N GLU A 529 9.28 -21.82 20.91
CA GLU A 529 9.59 -21.61 22.32
C GLU A 529 9.32 -20.17 22.73
N LYS A 530 8.10 -19.91 23.19
CA LYS A 530 7.68 -18.63 23.74
C LYS A 530 8.29 -18.42 25.12
N HIS A 531 8.88 -17.24 25.34
CA HIS A 531 9.59 -16.93 26.60
C HIS A 531 8.73 -16.16 27.62
N ASP A 532 7.59 -15.66 27.20
CA ASP A 532 6.61 -15.04 28.09
C ASP A 532 5.31 -15.87 28.11
N TRP A 533 4.50 -15.67 29.14
CA TRP A 533 3.31 -16.48 29.41
C TRP A 533 2.02 -15.95 28.74
N TYR A 534 2.11 -14.87 28.01
CA TYR A 534 0.98 -14.26 27.29
C TYR A 534 0.63 -14.97 25.99
#